data_bc7a419257c840beea4e961c21619183
#
_entry.id   bc7a419257c840beea4e961c21619183
#
_cell.length_a   1.000
_cell.length_b   1.000
_cell.length_c   1.000
_cell.angle_alpha   90.00
_cell.angle_beta   90.00
_cell.angle_gamma   90.00
#
_symmetry.space_group_name_H-M   'P 1'
#
loop_
_entity.id
_entity.type
_entity.pdbx_description
1 polymer ?
#
loop_
_entity_poly.entity_id
_entity_poly.type
_entity_poly.pdbx_seq_one_letter_code
_entity_poly.pdbx_strand_id
1 'polypeptide(L)'
;MEEGESIVDTVERMKSEMEDRASSSAVVESSLRVCEMYCGVGVMHEALRRARPRATVCEAYDLNPNACDVYEMNWGKRPSQKNLTSVPAGALEKLRADVWAMSPPCQPFTRQGLKLDVEDGRVESFMRLVDEMEKMEASARPKYVFVENVVGFETSRMRDVLREALSSMTFHMQEFILTPTMFGVPYSRPRYFMCARTTMPFEDAVDEIRRAPPPSALANRAEWIPNFDEANDASTSAATLARFLDDDDDGDATWRDHAVSQEDVDKSKGAIDIVSGEDVTCNCFTKSYGKYIKGTGSVVANRSVDKSAWDGRLGDTDDGVRLRYFTVREVTRLHSLPDDFKWPESLTKRQKYHLLGNSMSAACVAPLFDYLFSDDVGRQI
;
A
#
# COMPACT_ATOMS: atom_id res chain seq x y z
N MET A 1 9.71 -46.35 56.05
CA MET A 1 8.38 -45.83 55.66
C MET A 1 8.67 -44.56 54.93
N GLU A 2 8.63 -44.61 53.60
CA GLU A 2 8.77 -43.43 52.72
C GLU A 2 7.42 -42.72 52.71
N GLU A 3 7.38 -41.49 53.20
CA GLU A 3 6.22 -40.63 53.10
C GLU A 3 5.97 -40.28 51.62
N GLY A 4 4.86 -40.75 51.08
CA GLY A 4 4.45 -40.47 49.71
C GLY A 4 4.10 -38.99 49.57
N GLU A 5 4.74 -38.32 48.60
CA GLU A 5 4.45 -36.95 48.19
C GLU A 5 2.93 -36.78 47.98
N SER A 6 2.33 -35.76 48.57
CA SER A 6 0.90 -35.48 48.43
C SER A 6 0.53 -35.16 46.99
N ILE A 7 -0.64 -35.60 46.52
CA ILE A 7 -1.16 -35.27 45.18
C ILE A 7 -1.19 -33.75 44.99
N VAL A 8 -1.40 -32.97 46.04
CA VAL A 8 -1.40 -31.49 45.99
C VAL A 8 -0.01 -30.96 45.69
N ASP A 9 1.05 -31.51 46.35
CA ASP A 9 2.43 -31.10 46.14
C ASP A 9 2.90 -31.45 44.69
N THR A 10 2.46 -32.61 44.18
CA THR A 10 2.74 -33.03 42.79
C THR A 10 2.08 -32.10 41.78
N VAL A 11 0.83 -31.66 42.02
CA VAL A 11 0.10 -30.73 41.14
C VAL A 11 0.72 -29.33 41.17
N GLU A 12 1.13 -28.82 42.33
CA GLU A 12 1.81 -27.52 42.43
C GLU A 12 3.18 -27.53 41.76
N ARG A 13 3.94 -28.61 41.93
CA ARG A 13 5.22 -28.76 41.20
C ARG A 13 5.02 -28.80 39.69
N MET A 14 4.03 -29.55 39.18
CA MET A 14 3.71 -29.59 37.76
C MET A 14 3.26 -28.22 37.21
N LYS A 15 2.50 -27.44 37.99
CA LYS A 15 2.14 -26.07 37.61
C LYS A 15 3.36 -25.17 37.56
N SER A 16 4.25 -25.22 38.57
CA SER A 16 5.51 -24.45 38.57
C SER A 16 6.42 -24.83 37.41
N GLU A 17 6.55 -26.14 37.08
CA GLU A 17 7.33 -26.61 35.94
C GLU A 17 6.70 -26.22 34.60
N MET A 18 5.36 -26.10 34.52
CA MET A 18 4.68 -25.58 33.34
C MET A 18 4.86 -24.05 33.20
N GLU A 19 4.82 -23.30 34.29
CA GLU A 19 5.08 -21.86 34.32
C GLU A 19 6.55 -21.56 34.00
N ASP A 20 7.49 -22.32 34.52
CA ASP A 20 8.92 -22.21 34.18
C ASP A 20 9.22 -22.63 32.72
N ARG A 21 8.51 -23.62 32.17
CA ARG A 21 8.58 -23.96 30.74
C ARG A 21 7.97 -22.88 29.86
N ALA A 22 6.87 -22.28 30.28
CA ALA A 22 6.26 -21.14 29.57
C ALA A 22 7.16 -19.89 29.61
N SER A 23 7.85 -19.64 30.74
CA SER A 23 8.78 -18.53 30.87
C SER A 23 10.13 -18.78 30.18
N SER A 24 10.58 -20.03 30.07
CA SER A 24 11.84 -20.38 29.38
C SER A 24 11.69 -20.61 27.89
N SER A 25 10.46 -20.77 27.40
CA SER A 25 10.14 -20.83 25.96
C SER A 25 9.70 -19.48 25.41
N ALA A 26 10.16 -18.37 25.96
CA ALA A 26 10.20 -17.12 25.20
C ALA A 26 11.13 -17.35 23.99
N VAL A 27 10.58 -17.97 22.95
CA VAL A 27 11.15 -17.90 21.61
C VAL A 27 11.37 -16.41 21.38
N VAL A 28 12.63 -15.99 21.37
CA VAL A 28 13.00 -14.63 20.95
C VAL A 28 12.56 -14.56 19.50
N GLU A 29 11.31 -14.13 19.31
CA GLU A 29 10.78 -13.85 17.97
C GLU A 29 11.75 -12.90 17.30
N SER A 30 12.48 -13.40 16.32
CA SER A 30 13.35 -12.57 15.51
C SER A 30 12.48 -11.58 14.75
N SER A 31 12.54 -10.30 15.11
CA SER A 31 11.89 -9.22 14.39
C SER A 31 12.27 -9.29 12.92
N LEU A 32 11.28 -9.39 12.01
CA LEU A 32 11.51 -9.38 10.56
C LEU A 32 12.24 -8.11 10.16
N ARG A 33 13.34 -8.26 9.45
CA ARG A 33 14.13 -7.16 8.88
C ARG A 33 13.72 -6.93 7.44
N VAL A 34 13.27 -5.72 7.14
CA VAL A 34 12.73 -5.36 5.82
C VAL A 34 13.64 -4.39 5.11
N CYS A 35 13.96 -4.67 3.85
CA CYS A 35 14.54 -3.70 2.92
C CYS A 35 13.42 -3.20 2.01
N GLU A 36 13.13 -1.90 2.08
CA GLU A 36 12.07 -1.25 1.29
C GLU A 36 12.71 -0.51 0.12
N MET A 37 12.38 -0.90 -1.11
CA MET A 37 12.96 -0.34 -2.33
C MET A 37 11.90 0.38 -3.14
N TYR A 38 12.25 1.58 -3.63
CA TYR A 38 11.29 2.52 -4.26
C TYR A 38 10.19 2.90 -3.29
N CYS A 39 10.57 3.24 -2.06
CA CYS A 39 9.67 3.33 -0.90
C CYS A 39 8.66 4.49 -0.99
N GLY A 40 8.88 5.48 -1.86
CA GLY A 40 7.99 6.63 -1.99
C GLY A 40 7.77 7.34 -0.66
N VAL A 41 6.52 7.61 -0.33
CA VAL A 41 6.13 8.26 0.93
C VAL A 41 5.99 7.28 2.10
N GLY A 42 6.31 5.98 1.91
CA GLY A 42 6.28 4.96 2.96
C GLY A 42 4.93 4.29 3.19
N VAL A 43 4.13 4.08 2.14
CA VAL A 43 2.87 3.32 2.28
C VAL A 43 3.12 1.86 2.63
N MET A 44 4.17 1.25 2.08
CA MET A 44 4.56 -0.11 2.48
C MET A 44 5.01 -0.16 3.93
N HIS A 45 5.74 0.88 4.40
CA HIS A 45 6.12 1.01 5.81
C HIS A 45 4.89 1.02 6.73
N GLU A 46 3.90 1.86 6.40
CA GLU A 46 2.63 1.90 7.16
C GLU A 46 1.91 0.56 7.14
N ALA A 47 1.81 -0.07 5.97
CA ALA A 47 1.19 -1.37 5.83
C ALA A 47 1.92 -2.46 6.65
N LEU A 48 3.26 -2.42 6.66
CA LEU A 48 4.09 -3.31 7.46
C LEU A 48 3.84 -3.12 8.96
N ARG A 49 3.78 -1.85 9.42
CA ARG A 49 3.50 -1.50 10.82
C ARG A 49 2.16 -2.07 11.30
N ARG A 50 1.17 -2.12 10.42
CA ARG A 50 -0.14 -2.73 10.74
C ARG A 50 -0.07 -4.26 10.75
N ALA A 51 0.52 -4.86 9.71
CA ALA A 51 0.56 -6.31 9.57
C ALA A 51 1.54 -6.98 10.53
N ARG A 52 2.66 -6.33 10.84
CA ARG A 52 3.74 -6.85 11.69
C ARG A 52 4.37 -5.71 12.50
N PRO A 53 3.75 -5.28 13.61
CA PRO A 53 4.21 -4.13 14.40
C PRO A 53 5.66 -4.25 14.93
N ARG A 54 6.19 -5.47 15.04
CA ARG A 54 7.56 -5.74 15.49
C ARG A 54 8.58 -5.77 14.34
N ALA A 55 8.13 -5.79 13.08
CA ALA A 55 9.04 -5.75 11.94
C ALA A 55 9.76 -4.40 11.86
N THR A 56 11.00 -4.40 11.37
CA THR A 56 11.82 -3.20 11.29
C THR A 56 12.33 -2.98 9.86
N VAL A 57 12.15 -1.77 9.34
CA VAL A 57 12.77 -1.37 8.08
C VAL A 57 14.24 -1.08 8.34
N CYS A 58 15.11 -2.04 7.99
CA CYS A 58 16.55 -1.91 8.19
C CYS A 58 17.18 -0.95 7.17
N GLU A 59 16.66 -0.88 5.95
CA GLU A 59 17.05 0.08 4.93
C GLU A 59 15.88 0.43 4.01
N ALA A 60 15.84 1.68 3.52
CA ALA A 60 14.86 2.15 2.55
C ALA A 60 15.56 2.94 1.44
N TYR A 61 15.06 2.83 0.20
CA TYR A 61 15.61 3.50 -0.98
C TYR A 61 14.52 4.22 -1.77
N ASP A 62 14.76 5.48 -2.10
CA ASP A 62 14.00 6.24 -3.10
C ASP A 62 14.88 7.37 -3.67
N LEU A 63 14.72 7.66 -4.96
CA LEU A 63 15.50 8.73 -5.62
C LEU A 63 14.86 10.11 -5.48
N ASN A 64 13.57 10.17 -5.15
CA ASN A 64 12.83 11.42 -5.09
C ASN A 64 13.06 12.11 -3.73
N PRO A 65 13.76 13.26 -3.67
CA PRO A 65 14.03 13.94 -2.42
C PRO A 65 12.76 14.33 -1.66
N ASN A 66 11.70 14.75 -2.36
CA ASN A 66 10.44 15.11 -1.73
C ASN A 66 9.76 13.89 -1.07
N ALA A 67 9.86 12.71 -1.70
CA ALA A 67 9.36 11.46 -1.11
C ALA A 67 10.17 11.11 0.14
N CYS A 68 11.50 11.25 0.07
CA CYS A 68 12.39 11.01 1.22
C CYS A 68 12.09 11.96 2.39
N ASP A 69 11.78 13.23 2.12
CA ASP A 69 11.39 14.21 3.16
C ASP A 69 10.09 13.78 3.87
N VAL A 70 9.08 13.34 3.10
CA VAL A 70 7.83 12.83 3.65
C VAL A 70 8.06 11.55 4.45
N TYR A 71 8.83 10.63 3.90
CA TYR A 71 9.15 9.36 4.57
C TYR A 71 9.86 9.60 5.91
N GLU A 72 10.91 10.43 5.93
CA GLU A 72 11.67 10.77 7.14
C GLU A 72 10.77 11.40 8.21
N MET A 73 9.87 12.32 7.80
CA MET A 73 8.94 13.00 8.71
C MET A 73 7.98 12.04 9.42
N ASN A 74 7.56 10.97 8.76
CA ASN A 74 6.59 10.01 9.29
C ASN A 74 7.24 8.79 9.96
N TRP A 75 8.40 8.34 9.48
CA TRP A 75 9.03 7.08 9.90
C TRP A 75 10.37 7.28 10.59
N GLY A 76 10.84 8.53 10.76
CA GLY A 76 12.03 8.88 11.54
C GLY A 76 13.37 8.51 10.91
N LYS A 77 13.40 7.86 9.74
CA LYS A 77 14.63 7.51 9.00
C LYS A 77 14.52 7.99 7.56
N ARG A 78 15.53 8.74 7.10
CA ARG A 78 15.58 9.18 5.70
C ARG A 78 15.99 8.02 4.79
N PRO A 79 15.24 7.76 3.71
CA PRO A 79 15.64 6.79 2.70
C PRO A 79 16.96 7.16 2.01
N SER A 80 17.73 6.15 1.64
CA SER A 80 18.91 6.32 0.82
C SER A 80 18.53 6.76 -0.60
N GLN A 81 19.07 7.90 -1.06
CA GLN A 81 18.85 8.43 -2.41
C GLN A 81 19.81 7.84 -3.46
N LYS A 82 20.44 6.72 -3.16
CA LYS A 82 21.29 6.02 -4.12
C LYS A 82 20.46 5.34 -5.19
N ASN A 83 20.89 5.49 -6.44
CA ASN A 83 20.33 4.67 -7.52
C ASN A 83 20.66 3.20 -7.25
N LEU A 84 19.65 2.34 -7.26
CA LEU A 84 19.82 0.91 -7.01
C LEU A 84 20.73 0.22 -8.05
N THR A 85 20.87 0.80 -9.26
CA THR A 85 21.88 0.34 -10.24
C THR A 85 23.33 0.57 -9.76
N SER A 86 23.55 1.53 -8.86
CA SER A 86 24.89 1.87 -8.35
C SER A 86 25.18 1.35 -6.94
N VAL A 87 24.24 0.64 -6.32
CA VAL A 87 24.47 -0.01 -5.03
C VAL A 87 25.51 -1.12 -5.23
N PRO A 88 26.62 -1.13 -4.48
CA PRO A 88 27.67 -2.14 -4.65
C PRO A 88 27.15 -3.57 -4.49
N ALA A 89 27.67 -4.49 -5.30
CA ALA A 89 27.41 -5.91 -5.15
C ALA A 89 27.68 -6.36 -3.70
N GLY A 90 26.84 -7.20 -3.15
CA GLY A 90 26.92 -7.66 -1.76
C GLY A 90 26.57 -6.62 -0.69
N ALA A 91 26.27 -5.35 -1.03
CA ALA A 91 25.79 -4.38 -0.06
C ALA A 91 24.37 -4.74 0.45
N LEU A 92 23.52 -5.20 -0.45
CA LEU A 92 22.17 -5.68 -0.10
C LEU A 92 22.24 -6.98 0.72
N GLU A 93 23.17 -7.87 0.39
CA GLU A 93 23.42 -9.09 1.15
C GLU A 93 23.80 -8.81 2.61
N LYS A 94 24.63 -7.79 2.84
CA LYS A 94 25.05 -7.37 4.19
C LYS A 94 23.90 -6.85 5.06
N LEU A 95 22.79 -6.40 4.47
CA LEU A 95 21.60 -5.98 5.21
C LEU A 95 20.95 -7.15 5.96
N ARG A 96 21.18 -8.39 5.49
CA ARG A 96 20.52 -9.57 6.07
C ARG A 96 19.01 -9.34 6.25
N ALA A 97 18.38 -8.74 5.23
CA ALA A 97 16.96 -8.47 5.25
C ALA A 97 16.17 -9.76 4.99
N ASP A 98 15.23 -10.08 5.87
CA ASP A 98 14.32 -11.23 5.68
C ASP A 98 13.31 -10.95 4.58
N VAL A 99 12.97 -9.67 4.35
CA VAL A 99 11.94 -9.23 3.40
C VAL A 99 12.51 -8.20 2.44
N TRP A 100 12.26 -8.37 1.15
CA TRP A 100 12.39 -7.33 0.15
C TRP A 100 11.01 -6.88 -0.29
N ALA A 101 10.66 -5.61 0.02
CA ALA A 101 9.41 -4.98 -0.38
C ALA A 101 9.72 -3.92 -1.46
N MET A 102 9.14 -4.08 -2.65
CA MET A 102 9.54 -3.33 -3.83
C MET A 102 8.33 -2.76 -4.59
N SER A 103 8.40 -1.47 -4.99
CA SER A 103 7.47 -0.89 -5.97
C SER A 103 8.23 -0.25 -7.13
N PRO A 104 8.79 -1.05 -8.03
CA PRO A 104 9.64 -0.56 -9.11
C PRO A 104 8.88 0.35 -10.07
N PRO A 105 9.58 1.24 -10.83
CA PRO A 105 8.96 2.17 -11.75
C PRO A 105 7.97 1.51 -12.71
N CYS A 106 6.75 2.05 -12.78
CA CYS A 106 5.65 1.52 -13.59
C CYS A 106 5.73 1.84 -15.08
N GLN A 107 6.65 2.67 -15.49
CA GLN A 107 6.95 2.89 -16.91
C GLN A 107 7.99 1.83 -17.31
N PRO A 108 7.77 1.15 -18.44
CA PRO A 108 6.87 1.39 -19.56
C PRO A 108 5.48 0.73 -19.51
N PHE A 109 5.07 0.09 -18.41
CA PHE A 109 3.85 -0.75 -18.33
C PHE A 109 2.54 0.05 -18.35
N THR A 110 2.55 1.37 -18.17
CA THR A 110 1.35 2.19 -18.22
C THR A 110 0.74 2.24 -19.61
N ARG A 111 -0.61 2.39 -19.70
CA ARG A 111 -1.32 2.56 -20.99
C ARG A 111 -0.79 3.71 -21.86
N GLN A 112 -0.12 4.70 -21.27
CA GLN A 112 0.48 5.86 -21.93
C GLN A 112 2.00 5.70 -22.13
N GLY A 113 2.61 4.60 -21.65
CA GLY A 113 4.04 4.34 -21.85
C GLY A 113 4.35 3.81 -23.24
N LEU A 114 5.63 3.87 -23.62
CA LEU A 114 6.10 3.42 -24.94
C LEU A 114 6.12 1.88 -25.08
N LYS A 115 5.78 1.13 -24.02
CA LYS A 115 5.80 -0.35 -23.96
C LYS A 115 7.13 -0.98 -24.42
N LEU A 116 8.25 -0.32 -24.10
CA LEU A 116 9.60 -0.83 -24.41
C LEU A 116 10.06 -1.96 -23.48
N ASP A 117 9.28 -2.21 -22.41
CA ASP A 117 9.49 -3.28 -21.42
C ASP A 117 10.95 -3.28 -20.89
N VAL A 118 11.64 -4.39 -20.97
CA VAL A 118 13.01 -4.56 -20.43
C VAL A 118 14.08 -3.70 -21.12
N GLU A 119 13.80 -3.16 -22.29
CA GLU A 119 14.69 -2.26 -23.02
C GLU A 119 14.65 -0.81 -22.50
N ASP A 120 13.70 -0.47 -21.62
CA ASP A 120 13.61 0.85 -20.99
C ASP A 120 14.58 0.94 -19.80
N GLY A 121 15.52 1.89 -19.84
CA GLY A 121 16.54 2.10 -18.79
C GLY A 121 15.96 2.34 -17.39
N ARG A 122 14.64 2.64 -17.29
CA ARG A 122 13.97 2.79 -16.01
C ARG A 122 13.72 1.46 -15.29
N VAL A 123 13.73 0.32 -15.99
CA VAL A 123 13.60 -1.01 -15.40
C VAL A 123 14.97 -1.63 -15.06
N GLU A 124 16.06 -1.02 -15.53
CA GLU A 124 17.42 -1.54 -15.31
C GLU A 124 17.72 -1.80 -13.82
N SER A 125 17.30 -0.88 -12.94
CA SER A 125 17.52 -1.04 -11.50
C SER A 125 16.80 -2.24 -10.91
N PHE A 126 15.59 -2.54 -11.40
CA PHE A 126 14.84 -3.70 -10.94
C PHE A 126 15.40 -5.02 -11.49
N MET A 127 15.78 -5.05 -12.76
CA MET A 127 16.48 -6.21 -13.36
C MET A 127 17.73 -6.56 -12.57
N ARG A 128 18.51 -5.54 -12.22
CA ARG A 128 19.70 -5.73 -11.39
C ARG A 128 19.38 -6.28 -10.00
N LEU A 129 18.31 -5.84 -9.35
CA LEU A 129 17.91 -6.39 -8.04
C LEU A 129 17.58 -7.88 -8.12
N VAL A 130 16.89 -8.30 -9.19
CA VAL A 130 16.59 -9.72 -9.44
C VAL A 130 17.89 -10.50 -9.64
N ASP A 131 18.80 -10.02 -10.48
CA ASP A 131 20.09 -10.63 -10.77
C ASP A 131 21.01 -10.69 -9.52
N GLU A 132 21.03 -9.63 -8.70
CA GLU A 132 21.77 -9.63 -7.43
C GLU A 132 21.21 -10.66 -6.44
N MET A 133 19.88 -10.82 -6.36
CA MET A 133 19.25 -11.81 -5.50
C MET A 133 19.63 -13.24 -5.90
N GLU A 134 19.70 -13.54 -7.20
CA GLU A 134 20.11 -14.85 -7.70
C GLU A 134 21.57 -15.15 -7.34
N LYS A 135 22.45 -14.14 -7.35
CA LYS A 135 23.89 -14.26 -7.03
C LYS A 135 24.19 -14.36 -5.54
N MET A 136 23.26 -13.94 -4.68
CA MET A 136 23.45 -14.02 -3.22
C MET A 136 23.59 -15.46 -2.76
N GLU A 137 24.40 -15.66 -1.71
CA GLU A 137 24.40 -16.91 -0.95
C GLU A 137 22.99 -17.22 -0.44
N ALA A 138 22.55 -18.48 -0.55
CA ALA A 138 21.18 -18.88 -0.20
C ALA A 138 20.77 -18.47 1.23
N SER A 139 21.72 -18.50 2.18
CA SER A 139 21.52 -18.09 3.58
C SER A 139 21.36 -16.58 3.78
N ALA A 140 21.71 -15.77 2.78
CA ALA A 140 21.64 -14.31 2.82
C ALA A 140 20.49 -13.72 1.99
N ARG A 141 19.82 -14.57 1.19
CA ARG A 141 18.67 -14.18 0.40
C ARG A 141 17.49 -13.82 1.30
N PRO A 142 16.62 -12.89 0.88
CA PRO A 142 15.36 -12.65 1.59
C PRO A 142 14.50 -13.93 1.57
N LYS A 143 13.79 -14.19 2.67
CA LYS A 143 12.81 -15.28 2.76
C LYS A 143 11.48 -14.90 2.10
N TYR A 144 11.19 -13.60 2.07
CA TYR A 144 9.94 -13.02 1.58
C TYR A 144 10.23 -11.93 0.56
N VAL A 145 9.49 -11.94 -0.52
CA VAL A 145 9.52 -10.91 -1.57
C VAL A 145 8.11 -10.41 -1.82
N PHE A 146 7.95 -9.10 -1.79
CA PHE A 146 6.72 -8.41 -2.13
C PHE A 146 6.98 -7.43 -3.28
N VAL A 147 6.16 -7.48 -4.32
CA VAL A 147 6.26 -6.56 -5.45
C VAL A 147 4.91 -5.94 -5.74
N GLU A 148 4.88 -4.61 -5.86
CA GLU A 148 3.72 -3.86 -6.35
C GLU A 148 4.03 -3.20 -7.69
N ASN A 149 3.02 -3.18 -8.59
CA ASN A 149 3.11 -2.43 -9.85
C ASN A 149 1.71 -2.07 -10.39
N VAL A 150 1.67 -1.34 -11.49
CA VAL A 150 0.42 -1.04 -12.19
C VAL A 150 -0.14 -2.26 -12.91
N VAL A 151 -1.45 -2.26 -13.15
CA VAL A 151 -2.08 -3.21 -14.07
C VAL A 151 -1.47 -3.07 -15.47
N GLY A 152 -1.11 -4.18 -16.07
CA GLY A 152 -0.32 -4.31 -17.29
C GLY A 152 1.06 -4.96 -17.03
N PHE A 153 1.58 -4.86 -15.80
CA PHE A 153 2.79 -5.57 -15.42
C PHE A 153 2.63 -7.09 -15.55
N GLU A 154 1.44 -7.62 -15.27
CA GLU A 154 1.11 -9.05 -15.36
C GLU A 154 1.28 -9.64 -16.75
N THR A 155 1.34 -8.82 -17.79
CA THR A 155 1.55 -9.24 -19.18
C THR A 155 2.94 -8.88 -19.71
N SER A 156 3.83 -8.41 -18.84
CA SER A 156 5.16 -7.94 -19.23
C SER A 156 6.19 -9.07 -19.19
N ARG A 157 7.21 -8.97 -20.05
CA ARG A 157 8.38 -9.83 -19.99
C ARG A 157 9.13 -9.69 -18.65
N MET A 158 9.04 -8.53 -18.03
CA MET A 158 9.68 -8.27 -16.74
C MET A 158 9.08 -9.17 -15.63
N ARG A 159 7.77 -9.34 -15.61
CA ARG A 159 7.11 -10.28 -14.70
C ARG A 159 7.60 -11.72 -14.95
N ASP A 160 7.74 -12.12 -16.20
CA ASP A 160 8.17 -13.49 -16.53
C ASP A 160 9.60 -13.74 -16.03
N VAL A 161 10.52 -12.79 -16.25
CA VAL A 161 11.90 -12.84 -15.73
C VAL A 161 11.91 -12.92 -14.19
N LEU A 162 11.11 -12.10 -13.50
CA LEU A 162 10.99 -12.16 -12.06
C LEU A 162 10.49 -13.52 -11.57
N ARG A 163 9.47 -14.07 -12.22
CA ARG A 163 8.91 -15.39 -11.88
C ARG A 163 9.90 -16.52 -12.09
N GLU A 164 10.64 -16.49 -13.21
CA GLU A 164 11.70 -17.47 -13.51
C GLU A 164 12.78 -17.43 -12.43
N ALA A 165 13.28 -16.25 -12.08
CA ALA A 165 14.28 -16.09 -11.05
C ALA A 165 13.79 -16.57 -9.67
N LEU A 166 12.58 -16.16 -9.25
CA LEU A 166 12.00 -16.60 -7.98
C LEU A 166 11.76 -18.13 -7.97
N SER A 167 11.33 -18.71 -9.08
CA SER A 167 11.15 -20.17 -9.20
C SER A 167 12.48 -20.91 -9.08
N SER A 168 13.54 -20.40 -9.71
CA SER A 168 14.90 -21.00 -9.62
C SER A 168 15.44 -21.01 -8.19
N MET A 169 15.00 -20.04 -7.39
CA MET A 169 15.32 -19.90 -5.97
C MET A 169 14.31 -20.57 -5.03
N THR A 170 13.39 -21.38 -5.57
CA THR A 170 12.38 -22.16 -4.81
C THR A 170 11.33 -21.32 -4.07
N PHE A 171 11.03 -20.12 -4.53
CA PHE A 171 9.94 -19.33 -3.95
C PHE A 171 8.56 -19.89 -4.37
N HIS A 172 7.66 -19.98 -3.42
CA HIS A 172 6.23 -20.12 -3.64
C HIS A 172 5.63 -18.75 -3.89
N MET A 173 4.85 -18.59 -4.95
CA MET A 173 4.34 -17.30 -5.40
C MET A 173 2.82 -17.29 -5.47
N GLN A 174 2.21 -16.16 -5.11
CA GLN A 174 0.82 -15.84 -5.41
C GLN A 174 0.73 -14.41 -5.93
N GLU A 175 0.01 -14.26 -7.04
CA GLU A 175 -0.17 -12.96 -7.71
C GLU A 175 -1.60 -12.48 -7.57
N PHE A 176 -1.76 -11.14 -7.53
CA PHE A 176 -3.07 -10.50 -7.35
C PHE A 176 -3.22 -9.27 -8.25
N ILE A 177 -4.47 -8.98 -8.64
CA ILE A 177 -4.89 -7.64 -9.10
C ILE A 177 -6.01 -7.19 -8.18
N LEU A 178 -5.72 -6.21 -7.33
CA LEU A 178 -6.63 -5.71 -6.30
C LEU A 178 -6.80 -4.20 -6.40
N THR A 179 -7.91 -3.71 -5.85
CA THR A 179 -8.24 -2.29 -5.72
C THR A 179 -8.79 -1.99 -4.32
N PRO A 180 -8.58 -0.79 -3.75
CA PRO A 180 -9.08 -0.42 -2.43
C PRO A 180 -10.58 -0.65 -2.23
N THR A 181 -11.38 -0.55 -3.30
CA THR A 181 -12.83 -0.83 -3.24
C THR A 181 -13.15 -2.26 -2.80
N MET A 182 -12.27 -3.22 -3.04
CA MET A 182 -12.44 -4.61 -2.59
C MET A 182 -12.28 -4.75 -1.06
N PHE A 183 -11.69 -3.75 -0.42
CA PHE A 183 -11.48 -3.68 1.02
C PHE A 183 -12.44 -2.70 1.72
N GLY A 184 -13.38 -2.08 0.98
CA GLY A 184 -14.36 -1.15 1.54
C GLY A 184 -13.97 0.32 1.45
N VAL A 185 -12.80 0.67 0.90
CA VAL A 185 -12.39 2.06 0.65
C VAL A 185 -12.95 2.53 -0.69
N PRO A 186 -13.70 3.66 -0.76
CA PRO A 186 -14.37 4.13 -1.98
C PRO A 186 -13.37 4.74 -2.99
N TYR A 187 -12.34 3.98 -3.34
CA TYR A 187 -11.24 4.43 -4.19
C TYR A 187 -10.86 3.36 -5.21
N SER A 188 -11.09 3.64 -6.48
CA SER A 188 -10.75 2.73 -7.59
C SER A 188 -9.31 2.94 -8.02
N ARG A 189 -8.41 2.09 -7.52
CA ARG A 189 -6.97 2.12 -7.85
C ARG A 189 -6.46 0.68 -8.05
N PRO A 190 -6.80 0.02 -9.16
CA PRO A 190 -6.33 -1.34 -9.40
C PRO A 190 -4.81 -1.38 -9.56
N ARG A 191 -4.18 -2.37 -8.88
CA ARG A 191 -2.74 -2.63 -8.91
C ARG A 191 -2.46 -4.11 -8.96
N TYR A 192 -1.34 -4.44 -9.58
CA TYR A 192 -0.74 -5.76 -9.53
C TYR A 192 0.09 -5.89 -8.26
N PHE A 193 0.02 -7.08 -7.64
CA PHE A 193 0.83 -7.44 -6.47
C PHE A 193 1.35 -8.87 -6.63
N MET A 194 2.57 -9.12 -6.13
CA MET A 194 3.14 -10.44 -5.99
C MET A 194 3.59 -10.65 -4.56
N CYS A 195 3.15 -11.75 -3.96
CA CYS A 195 3.64 -12.29 -2.70
C CYS A 195 4.47 -13.52 -3.01
N ALA A 196 5.71 -13.60 -2.55
CA ALA A 196 6.58 -14.75 -2.74
C ALA A 196 7.35 -15.08 -1.46
N ARG A 197 7.44 -16.37 -1.12
CA ARG A 197 8.17 -16.85 0.07
C ARG A 197 8.83 -18.20 -0.16
N THR A 198 9.94 -18.44 0.56
CA THR A 198 10.69 -19.72 0.48
C THR A 198 10.31 -20.71 1.59
N THR A 199 9.55 -20.27 2.58
CA THR A 199 9.28 -21.01 3.82
C THR A 199 8.27 -22.14 3.61
N MET A 200 7.04 -21.81 3.21
CA MET A 200 5.96 -22.76 2.98
C MET A 200 5.10 -22.34 1.79
N PRO A 201 4.45 -23.26 1.07
CA PRO A 201 3.42 -22.91 0.09
C PRO A 201 2.30 -22.08 0.74
N PHE A 202 1.65 -21.21 -0.03
CA PHE A 202 0.41 -20.59 0.40
C PHE A 202 -0.70 -21.64 0.42
N GLU A 203 -1.50 -21.70 1.49
CA GLU A 203 -2.53 -22.74 1.67
C GLU A 203 -3.58 -22.73 0.56
N ASP A 204 -3.91 -21.55 0.06
CA ASP A 204 -4.92 -21.31 -0.97
C ASP A 204 -4.31 -20.83 -2.30
N ALA A 205 -3.04 -21.19 -2.56
CA ALA A 205 -2.35 -20.82 -3.80
C ALA A 205 -3.08 -21.33 -5.04
N VAL A 206 -3.14 -20.49 -6.05
CA VAL A 206 -3.59 -20.84 -7.40
C VAL A 206 -2.59 -20.36 -8.44
N ASP A 207 -2.46 -21.05 -9.55
CA ASP A 207 -1.54 -20.66 -10.62
C ASP A 207 -1.97 -19.37 -11.32
N GLU A 208 -3.26 -19.02 -11.22
CA GLU A 208 -3.84 -17.83 -11.84
C GLU A 208 -3.66 -16.59 -10.97
N ILE A 209 -3.71 -15.41 -11.61
CA ILE A 209 -3.72 -14.11 -10.92
C ILE A 209 -5.08 -13.94 -10.24
N ARG A 210 -5.07 -13.83 -8.92
CA ARG A 210 -6.29 -13.63 -8.14
C ARG A 210 -6.82 -12.22 -8.32
N ARG A 211 -8.13 -12.12 -8.52
CA ARG A 211 -8.86 -10.84 -8.61
C ARG A 211 -9.81 -10.63 -7.42
N ALA A 212 -9.51 -11.28 -6.33
CA ALA A 212 -10.19 -11.15 -5.05
C ALA A 212 -9.13 -11.17 -3.93
N PRO A 213 -9.35 -10.45 -2.82
CA PRO A 213 -8.50 -10.50 -1.65
C PRO A 213 -8.39 -11.92 -1.08
N PRO A 214 -7.29 -12.25 -0.36
CA PRO A 214 -7.25 -13.46 0.46
C PRO A 214 -8.42 -13.47 1.45
N PRO A 215 -9.03 -14.65 1.75
CA PRO A 215 -10.17 -14.71 2.68
C PRO A 215 -9.87 -14.13 4.07
N SER A 216 -8.66 -14.35 4.59
CA SER A 216 -8.19 -13.79 5.86
C SER A 216 -8.19 -12.25 5.87
N ALA A 217 -7.92 -11.62 4.75
CA ALA A 217 -7.86 -10.17 4.61
C ALA A 217 -9.23 -9.50 4.79
N LEU A 218 -10.31 -10.20 4.43
CA LEU A 218 -11.67 -9.69 4.55
C LEU A 218 -12.22 -9.86 5.98
N ALA A 219 -11.75 -10.85 6.71
CA ALA A 219 -12.15 -11.09 8.10
C ALA A 219 -11.63 -10.01 9.08
N ASN A 220 -10.49 -9.39 8.77
CA ASN A 220 -9.78 -8.47 9.68
C ASN A 220 -9.76 -7.03 9.14
N ARG A 221 -10.83 -6.56 8.48
CA ARG A 221 -10.87 -5.21 7.85
C ARG A 221 -10.55 -4.07 8.82
N ALA A 222 -11.05 -4.16 10.05
CA ALA A 222 -10.83 -3.14 11.07
C ALA A 222 -9.33 -2.90 11.38
N GLU A 223 -8.49 -3.91 11.19
CA GLU A 223 -7.04 -3.81 11.39
C GLU A 223 -6.34 -3.05 10.26
N TRP A 224 -6.94 -3.04 9.05
CA TRP A 224 -6.28 -2.54 7.84
C TRP A 224 -6.76 -1.16 7.39
N ILE A 225 -7.96 -0.77 7.77
CA ILE A 225 -8.59 0.48 7.33
C ILE A 225 -8.70 1.43 8.53
N PRO A 226 -8.03 2.59 8.50
CA PRO A 226 -8.21 3.61 9.54
C PRO A 226 -9.69 4.03 9.62
N ASN A 227 -10.19 4.21 10.84
CA ASN A 227 -11.57 4.62 11.11
C ASN A 227 -12.64 3.65 10.56
N PHE A 228 -12.32 2.36 10.44
CA PHE A 228 -13.29 1.33 10.09
C PHE A 228 -14.37 1.23 11.18
N ASP A 229 -15.62 1.33 10.81
CA ASP A 229 -16.77 1.21 11.72
C ASP A 229 -17.49 -0.12 11.46
N GLU A 230 -17.26 -1.11 12.33
CA GLU A 230 -17.87 -2.44 12.21
C GLU A 230 -19.41 -2.40 12.19
N ALA A 231 -20.02 -1.45 12.90
CA ALA A 231 -21.47 -1.35 12.98
C ALA A 231 -22.09 -0.87 11.65
N ASN A 232 -21.40 0.02 10.94
CA ASN A 232 -21.85 0.55 9.66
C ASN A 232 -21.23 -0.16 8.45
N ASP A 233 -20.08 -0.81 8.62
CA ASP A 233 -19.32 -1.48 7.56
C ASP A 233 -19.53 -3.02 7.55
N ALA A 234 -20.41 -3.56 8.39
CA ALA A 234 -20.73 -4.99 8.46
C ALA A 234 -21.32 -5.55 7.15
N SER A 235 -21.83 -4.67 6.27
CA SER A 235 -22.20 -5.05 4.92
C SER A 235 -20.95 -5.05 4.01
N THR A 236 -20.94 -5.92 3.00
CA THR A 236 -19.90 -6.01 1.97
C THR A 236 -19.81 -4.78 1.06
N SER A 237 -20.61 -3.73 1.29
CA SER A 237 -20.60 -2.50 0.53
C SER A 237 -19.45 -1.59 0.94
N ALA A 238 -18.82 -0.91 -0.03
CA ALA A 238 -17.83 0.12 0.24
C ALA A 238 -18.44 1.26 1.07
N ALA A 239 -17.65 1.85 1.96
CA ALA A 239 -18.04 3.06 2.67
C ALA A 239 -18.32 4.20 1.67
N THR A 240 -19.18 5.16 2.05
CA THR A 240 -19.40 6.35 1.24
C THR A 240 -18.22 7.31 1.30
N LEU A 241 -18.05 8.11 0.26
CA LEU A 241 -16.98 9.13 0.22
C LEU A 241 -17.08 10.13 1.35
N ALA A 242 -18.29 10.41 1.87
CA ALA A 242 -18.47 11.34 2.99
C ALA A 242 -17.54 11.08 4.18
N ARG A 243 -17.21 9.82 4.47
CA ARG A 243 -16.28 9.46 5.56
C ARG A 243 -14.82 9.88 5.32
N PHE A 244 -14.46 10.15 4.08
CA PHE A 244 -13.10 10.48 3.65
C PHE A 244 -12.94 11.96 3.31
N LEU A 245 -14.05 12.69 3.22
CA LEU A 245 -14.04 14.13 3.00
C LEU A 245 -13.70 14.87 4.30
N ASP A 246 -13.17 16.07 4.16
CA ASP A 246 -12.97 16.98 5.29
C ASP A 246 -14.33 17.49 5.77
N ASP A 247 -14.51 17.63 7.10
CA ASP A 247 -15.71 18.23 7.65
C ASP A 247 -15.85 19.68 7.19
N ASP A 248 -17.07 20.10 6.90
CA ASP A 248 -17.36 21.47 6.44
C ASP A 248 -17.25 22.54 7.57
N ASP A 249 -16.63 22.20 8.72
CA ASP A 249 -16.47 23.09 9.86
C ASP A 249 -15.73 24.41 9.53
N ASP A 250 -14.83 24.39 8.54
CA ASP A 250 -14.15 25.58 8.01
C ASP A 250 -14.98 26.33 6.93
N GLY A 251 -16.21 25.92 6.73
CA GLY A 251 -17.16 26.54 5.82
C GLY A 251 -16.61 26.64 4.38
N ASP A 252 -16.74 27.82 3.79
CA ASP A 252 -16.44 28.10 2.40
C ASP A 252 -14.92 28.08 2.02
N ALA A 253 -13.99 27.95 2.99
CA ALA A 253 -12.56 28.04 2.73
C ALA A 253 -12.03 26.85 1.91
N THR A 254 -12.36 25.61 2.31
CA THR A 254 -11.96 24.41 1.57
C THR A 254 -12.50 24.42 0.14
N TRP A 255 -13.74 24.86 -0.05
CA TRP A 255 -14.36 25.00 -1.37
C TRP A 255 -13.64 26.02 -2.23
N ARG A 256 -13.30 27.22 -1.70
CA ARG A 256 -12.59 28.28 -2.43
C ARG A 256 -11.17 27.86 -2.82
N ASP A 257 -10.44 27.27 -1.88
CA ASP A 257 -9.03 26.91 -2.10
C ASP A 257 -8.83 25.74 -3.08
N HIS A 258 -9.88 24.94 -3.30
CA HIS A 258 -9.86 23.77 -4.17
C HIS A 258 -10.87 23.86 -5.32
N ALA A 259 -11.50 25.03 -5.52
CA ALA A 259 -12.53 25.23 -6.54
C ALA A 259 -12.05 24.82 -7.94
N VAL A 260 -12.94 24.18 -8.68
CA VAL A 260 -12.80 23.94 -10.12
C VAL A 260 -13.37 25.16 -10.84
N SER A 261 -12.63 25.70 -11.81
CA SER A 261 -13.09 26.84 -12.59
C SER A 261 -14.06 26.42 -13.70
N GLN A 262 -14.96 27.34 -14.10
CA GLN A 262 -15.82 27.11 -15.28
C GLN A 262 -14.98 26.85 -16.54
N GLU A 263 -13.84 27.53 -16.68
CA GLU A 263 -12.92 27.34 -17.80
C GLU A 263 -12.38 25.89 -17.87
N ASP A 264 -12.08 25.27 -16.73
CA ASP A 264 -11.62 23.87 -16.66
C ASP A 264 -12.76 22.91 -17.03
N VAL A 265 -13.98 23.19 -16.60
CA VAL A 265 -15.17 22.43 -16.97
C VAL A 265 -15.36 22.48 -18.48
N ASP A 266 -15.34 23.67 -19.07
CA ASP A 266 -15.53 23.87 -20.52
C ASP A 266 -14.44 23.18 -21.36
N LYS A 267 -13.19 23.27 -20.94
CA LYS A 267 -12.04 22.60 -21.57
C LYS A 267 -12.12 21.07 -21.50
N SER A 268 -12.77 20.56 -20.48
CA SER A 268 -12.91 19.10 -20.29
C SER A 268 -13.88 18.47 -21.29
N LYS A 269 -14.78 19.24 -21.88
CA LYS A 269 -15.81 18.78 -22.80
C LYS A 269 -16.67 17.65 -22.22
N GLY A 270 -17.02 17.75 -20.96
CA GLY A 270 -17.84 16.77 -20.25
C GLY A 270 -17.07 15.51 -19.81
N ALA A 271 -15.78 15.40 -20.06
CA ALA A 271 -14.97 14.26 -19.64
C ALA A 271 -14.39 14.48 -18.22
N ILE A 272 -15.28 14.80 -17.26
CA ILE A 272 -14.98 14.96 -15.85
C ILE A 272 -15.66 13.83 -15.09
N ASP A 273 -14.93 13.23 -14.16
CA ASP A 273 -15.54 12.33 -13.17
C ASP A 273 -15.95 13.13 -11.94
N ILE A 274 -17.25 13.30 -11.76
CA ILE A 274 -17.85 14.07 -10.66
C ILE A 274 -18.39 13.07 -9.64
N VAL A 275 -18.08 13.28 -8.38
CA VAL A 275 -18.60 12.48 -7.26
C VAL A 275 -19.12 13.39 -6.16
N SER A 276 -19.98 12.86 -5.31
CA SER A 276 -20.50 13.50 -4.10
C SER A 276 -20.15 12.66 -2.87
N GLY A 277 -20.46 13.18 -1.69
CA GLY A 277 -20.29 12.41 -0.45
C GLY A 277 -21.06 11.09 -0.40
N GLU A 278 -22.15 10.96 -1.17
CA GLU A 278 -23.00 9.76 -1.21
C GLU A 278 -22.41 8.63 -2.07
N ASP A 279 -21.47 8.94 -2.95
CA ASP A 279 -20.88 7.97 -3.85
C ASP A 279 -19.99 6.97 -3.08
N VAL A 280 -19.99 5.72 -3.54
CA VAL A 280 -19.22 4.61 -2.96
C VAL A 280 -17.93 4.31 -3.73
N THR A 281 -17.55 5.18 -4.66
CA THR A 281 -16.29 5.05 -5.42
C THR A 281 -15.88 6.38 -6.04
N CYS A 282 -14.58 6.62 -6.14
CA CYS A 282 -13.98 7.66 -6.96
C CYS A 282 -12.86 7.06 -7.82
N ASN A 283 -12.47 7.77 -8.88
CA ASN A 283 -11.44 7.36 -9.81
C ASN A 283 -10.01 7.58 -9.27
N CYS A 284 -9.06 6.86 -9.84
CA CYS A 284 -7.65 6.90 -9.48
C CYS A 284 -7.04 8.30 -9.63
N PHE A 285 -6.53 8.87 -8.55
CA PHE A 285 -5.71 10.07 -8.58
C PHE A 285 -4.35 9.76 -9.19
N THR A 286 -4.02 10.46 -10.27
CA THR A 286 -2.73 10.33 -10.96
C THR A 286 -1.75 11.40 -10.48
N LYS A 287 -0.46 11.27 -10.82
CA LYS A 287 0.58 12.28 -10.53
C LYS A 287 0.29 13.68 -11.10
N SER A 288 -0.69 13.78 -11.99
CA SER A 288 -1.11 15.04 -12.64
C SER A 288 -2.39 15.63 -12.03
N TYR A 289 -2.92 15.05 -10.96
CA TYR A 289 -4.10 15.56 -10.25
C TYR A 289 -3.86 17.00 -9.76
N GLY A 290 -4.88 17.83 -9.88
CA GLY A 290 -4.77 19.27 -9.57
C GLY A 290 -4.02 20.12 -10.60
N LYS A 291 -3.47 19.48 -11.66
CA LYS A 291 -2.90 20.19 -12.83
C LYS A 291 -3.84 20.15 -14.03
N TYR A 292 -4.47 19.01 -14.25
CA TYR A 292 -5.46 18.78 -15.28
C TYR A 292 -6.68 18.15 -14.65
N ILE A 293 -7.87 18.55 -15.09
CA ILE A 293 -9.13 17.99 -14.59
C ILE A 293 -9.47 16.66 -15.27
N LYS A 294 -9.13 16.54 -16.58
CA LYS A 294 -9.51 15.38 -17.39
C LYS A 294 -8.60 14.17 -17.15
N GLY A 295 -9.18 13.05 -16.70
CA GLY A 295 -8.49 11.75 -16.62
C GLY A 295 -7.40 11.69 -15.55
N THR A 296 -7.44 12.56 -14.55
CA THR A 296 -6.44 12.60 -13.47
C THR A 296 -6.97 12.22 -12.11
N GLY A 297 -8.27 12.04 -11.97
CA GLY A 297 -8.99 11.72 -10.75
C GLY A 297 -10.38 12.34 -10.76
N SER A 298 -11.17 12.06 -9.74
CA SER A 298 -12.51 12.63 -9.55
C SER A 298 -12.45 14.03 -8.96
N VAL A 299 -13.54 14.80 -9.11
CA VAL A 299 -13.79 16.05 -8.39
C VAL A 299 -15.05 15.91 -7.54
N VAL A 300 -15.09 16.61 -6.41
CA VAL A 300 -16.19 16.57 -5.47
C VAL A 300 -17.24 17.64 -5.82
N ALA A 301 -18.49 17.24 -5.91
CA ALA A 301 -19.63 18.14 -6.00
C ALA A 301 -20.22 18.38 -4.60
N ASN A 302 -20.78 19.59 -4.39
CA ASN A 302 -21.50 19.93 -3.15
C ASN A 302 -22.80 19.13 -2.95
N ARG A 303 -23.26 18.43 -3.99
CA ARG A 303 -24.47 17.57 -4.00
C ARG A 303 -24.35 16.51 -5.09
N SER A 304 -25.22 15.50 -5.03
CA SER A 304 -25.34 14.52 -6.12
C SER A 304 -25.72 15.22 -7.44
N VAL A 305 -25.02 14.87 -8.51
CA VAL A 305 -25.18 15.47 -9.85
C VAL A 305 -25.60 14.40 -10.85
N ASP A 306 -26.76 14.57 -11.46
CA ASP A 306 -27.12 13.77 -12.64
C ASP A 306 -26.26 14.19 -13.84
N LYS A 307 -25.21 13.44 -14.08
CA LYS A 307 -24.24 13.72 -15.17
C LYS A 307 -24.89 13.75 -16.55
N SER A 308 -26.03 13.09 -16.73
CA SER A 308 -26.75 13.03 -18.02
C SER A 308 -27.58 14.28 -18.28
N ALA A 309 -28.04 14.95 -17.22
CA ALA A 309 -28.88 16.12 -17.26
C ALA A 309 -28.14 17.44 -16.96
N TRP A 310 -26.93 17.37 -16.43
CA TRP A 310 -26.15 18.56 -16.07
C TRP A 310 -25.65 19.30 -17.31
N ASP A 311 -25.94 20.59 -17.39
CA ASP A 311 -25.61 21.47 -18.50
C ASP A 311 -24.13 21.93 -18.54
N GLY A 312 -23.32 21.51 -17.57
CA GLY A 312 -21.90 21.88 -17.45
C GLY A 312 -21.68 23.24 -16.80
N ARG A 313 -22.70 23.86 -16.21
CA ARG A 313 -22.58 25.17 -15.56
C ARG A 313 -22.38 25.05 -14.06
N LEU A 314 -21.40 25.79 -13.56
CA LEU A 314 -21.18 25.96 -12.13
C LEU A 314 -22.04 27.10 -11.59
N GLY A 315 -22.55 26.94 -10.37
CA GLY A 315 -23.29 27.98 -9.67
C GLY A 315 -22.44 28.63 -8.59
N ASP A 316 -22.73 29.89 -8.30
CA ASP A 316 -22.04 30.68 -7.25
C ASP A 316 -22.72 30.54 -5.88
N THR A 317 -23.90 29.91 -5.82
CA THR A 317 -24.71 29.71 -4.61
C THR A 317 -24.86 28.22 -4.27
N ASP A 318 -25.32 27.91 -3.06
CA ASP A 318 -25.54 26.53 -2.61
C ASP A 318 -26.61 25.78 -3.42
N ASP A 319 -27.52 26.50 -4.06
CA ASP A 319 -28.49 25.92 -4.98
C ASP A 319 -27.90 25.50 -6.34
N GLY A 320 -26.72 26.01 -6.67
CA GLY A 320 -25.98 25.66 -7.88
C GLY A 320 -25.04 24.46 -7.68
N VAL A 321 -24.55 23.88 -8.78
CA VAL A 321 -23.50 22.86 -8.73
C VAL A 321 -22.16 23.56 -8.52
N ARG A 322 -21.50 23.27 -7.41
CA ARG A 322 -20.10 23.66 -7.16
C ARG A 322 -19.23 22.42 -7.25
N LEU A 323 -18.05 22.56 -7.85
CA LEU A 323 -17.07 21.49 -7.95
C LEU A 323 -15.74 21.91 -7.31
N ARG A 324 -15.11 20.99 -6.61
CA ARG A 324 -13.76 21.17 -6.09
C ARG A 324 -12.89 19.94 -6.28
N TYR A 325 -11.59 20.13 -6.31
CA TYR A 325 -10.66 19.04 -6.16
C TYR A 325 -10.72 18.46 -4.74
N PHE A 326 -10.40 17.17 -4.59
CA PHE A 326 -10.15 16.60 -3.27
C PHE A 326 -8.94 17.30 -2.63
N THR A 327 -8.99 17.54 -1.33
CA THR A 327 -7.84 18.05 -0.58
C THR A 327 -6.72 17.02 -0.53
N VAL A 328 -5.49 17.44 -0.21
CA VAL A 328 -4.38 16.49 0.02
C VAL A 328 -4.71 15.52 1.14
N ARG A 329 -5.38 15.98 2.20
CA ARG A 329 -5.77 15.17 3.36
C ARG A 329 -6.80 14.11 2.98
N GLU A 330 -7.83 14.46 2.22
CA GLU A 330 -8.83 13.52 1.70
C GLU A 330 -8.20 12.45 0.81
N VAL A 331 -7.31 12.83 -0.11
CA VAL A 331 -6.57 11.86 -0.93
C VAL A 331 -5.67 10.98 -0.07
N THR A 332 -5.05 11.52 0.98
CA THR A 332 -4.22 10.76 1.93
C THR A 332 -5.06 9.69 2.65
N ARG A 333 -6.26 10.03 3.12
CA ARG A 333 -7.22 9.08 3.73
C ARG A 333 -7.65 7.99 2.75
N LEU A 334 -7.95 8.35 1.50
CA LEU A 334 -8.31 7.38 0.44
C LEU A 334 -7.16 6.41 0.10
N HIS A 335 -5.90 6.80 0.38
CA HIS A 335 -4.76 5.87 0.34
C HIS A 335 -4.63 5.04 1.63
N SER A 336 -5.58 5.20 2.57
CA SER A 336 -5.62 4.53 3.87
C SER A 336 -4.35 4.78 4.70
N LEU A 337 -3.79 5.98 4.57
CA LEU A 337 -2.77 6.47 5.47
C LEU A 337 -3.42 7.05 6.74
N PRO A 338 -2.75 7.06 7.90
CA PRO A 338 -3.33 7.52 9.15
C PRO A 338 -3.64 9.03 9.12
N ASP A 339 -4.60 9.47 9.94
CA ASP A 339 -5.02 10.87 9.98
C ASP A 339 -3.92 11.83 10.45
N ASP A 340 -2.97 11.34 11.24
CA ASP A 340 -1.79 12.06 11.70
C ASP A 340 -0.62 12.02 10.73
N PHE A 341 -0.81 11.50 9.52
CA PHE A 341 0.21 11.46 8.46
C PHE A 341 0.63 12.89 8.09
N LYS A 342 1.93 13.14 8.15
CA LYS A 342 2.51 14.48 8.04
C LYS A 342 3.05 14.77 6.66
N TRP A 343 2.85 15.99 6.21
CA TRP A 343 3.40 16.52 4.98
C TRP A 343 4.32 17.69 5.29
N PRO A 344 5.58 17.73 4.80
CA PRO A 344 6.45 18.88 4.95
C PRO A 344 5.79 20.16 4.41
N GLU A 345 5.89 21.26 5.16
CA GLU A 345 5.35 22.56 4.75
C GLU A 345 6.03 23.10 3.48
N SER A 346 7.29 22.73 3.28
CA SER A 346 8.06 23.08 2.07
C SER A 346 7.47 22.53 0.77
N LEU A 347 6.61 21.49 0.85
CA LEU A 347 6.00 20.88 -0.33
C LEU A 347 4.74 21.64 -0.74
N THR A 348 4.69 22.05 -1.99
CA THR A 348 3.49 22.59 -2.62
C THR A 348 2.38 21.56 -2.72
N LYS A 349 1.11 21.99 -2.77
CA LYS A 349 -0.06 21.13 -3.02
C LYS A 349 0.17 20.21 -4.22
N ARG A 350 0.71 20.73 -5.32
CA ARG A 350 1.00 19.98 -6.54
C ARG A 350 2.04 18.87 -6.33
N GLN A 351 3.10 19.13 -5.54
CA GLN A 351 4.10 18.11 -5.22
C GLN A 351 3.49 16.99 -4.36
N LYS A 352 2.63 17.34 -3.40
CA LYS A 352 1.91 16.36 -2.57
C LYS A 352 1.00 15.46 -3.42
N TYR A 353 0.20 16.03 -4.33
CA TYR A 353 -0.60 15.23 -5.28
C TYR A 353 0.26 14.36 -6.20
N HIS A 354 1.41 14.87 -6.67
CA HIS A 354 2.33 14.09 -7.48
C HIS A 354 2.84 12.85 -6.73
N LEU A 355 3.18 12.99 -5.46
CA LEU A 355 3.64 11.88 -4.61
C LEU A 355 2.51 10.87 -4.36
N LEU A 356 1.31 11.33 -3.98
CA LEU A 356 0.13 10.47 -3.80
C LEU A 356 -0.26 9.74 -5.09
N GLY A 357 -0.22 10.42 -6.23
CA GLY A 357 -0.52 9.82 -7.53
C GLY A 357 0.44 8.69 -7.95
N ASN A 358 1.70 8.74 -7.47
CA ASN A 358 2.69 7.68 -7.67
C ASN A 358 2.66 6.61 -6.55
N SER A 359 1.83 6.77 -5.54
CA SER A 359 1.76 5.89 -4.39
C SER A 359 0.74 4.74 -4.58
N MET A 360 0.52 3.95 -3.55
CA MET A 360 -0.43 2.84 -3.48
C MET A 360 -1.36 3.01 -2.27
N SER A 361 -2.32 2.12 -2.04
CA SER A 361 -3.19 2.15 -0.86
C SER A 361 -2.73 1.13 0.17
N ALA A 362 -2.57 1.56 1.42
CA ALA A 362 -2.23 0.69 2.53
C ALA A 362 -3.31 -0.37 2.79
N ALA A 363 -4.59 -0.08 2.48
CA ALA A 363 -5.68 -1.06 2.58
C ALA A 363 -5.50 -2.29 1.70
N CYS A 364 -4.75 -2.20 0.59
CA CYS A 364 -4.40 -3.37 -0.21
C CYS A 364 -3.13 -4.05 0.28
N VAL A 365 -2.14 -3.28 0.75
CA VAL A 365 -0.81 -3.80 1.06
C VAL A 365 -0.75 -4.49 2.42
N ALA A 366 -1.41 -3.91 3.46
CA ALA A 366 -1.36 -4.48 4.81
C ALA A 366 -1.93 -5.92 4.87
N PRO A 367 -3.12 -6.21 4.33
CA PRO A 367 -3.62 -7.58 4.29
C PRO A 367 -2.79 -8.53 3.43
N LEU A 368 -2.10 -8.02 2.39
CA LEU A 368 -1.19 -8.85 1.60
C LEU A 368 0.13 -9.14 2.34
N PHE A 369 0.63 -8.23 3.16
CA PHE A 369 1.73 -8.53 4.08
C PHE A 369 1.32 -9.55 5.12
N ASP A 370 0.10 -9.45 5.65
CA ASP A 370 -0.42 -10.45 6.56
C ASP A 370 -0.50 -11.84 5.90
N TYR A 371 -0.99 -11.90 4.67
CA TYR A 371 -1.01 -13.13 3.86
C TYR A 371 0.39 -13.65 3.55
N LEU A 372 1.33 -12.77 3.19
CA LEU A 372 2.72 -13.12 2.87
C LEU A 372 3.41 -13.79 4.07
N PHE A 373 3.17 -13.27 5.27
CA PHE A 373 3.78 -13.74 6.51
C PHE A 373 2.89 -14.70 7.32
N SER A 374 1.89 -15.31 6.70
CA SER A 374 0.94 -16.19 7.41
C SER A 374 1.57 -17.44 8.02
N ASP A 375 2.76 -17.82 7.58
CA ASP A 375 3.57 -18.91 8.11
C ASP A 375 4.55 -18.49 9.23
N ASP A 376 4.71 -17.19 9.45
CA ASP A 376 5.51 -16.66 10.55
C ASP A 376 4.70 -16.71 11.85
N VAL A 377 5.09 -17.62 12.75
CA VAL A 377 4.37 -17.91 14.01
C VAL A 377 4.35 -16.71 14.98
N GLY A 378 5.05 -15.61 14.65
CA GLY A 378 5.11 -14.38 15.42
C GLY A 378 3.81 -13.58 15.52
N ARG A 379 2.67 -14.13 15.09
CA ARG A 379 1.35 -13.47 15.10
C ARG A 379 0.58 -13.61 16.41
N GLN A 380 1.02 -14.50 17.31
CA GLN A 380 0.33 -14.70 18.58
C GLN A 380 0.99 -13.88 19.68
N ILE A 381 0.54 -12.67 19.87
CA ILE A 381 0.22 -11.94 21.13
C ILE A 381 0.24 -10.44 20.86
#